data_fa1081a869440c151d3e7af9156ad8cf
#
_entry.id   fa1081a869440c151d3e7af9156ad8cf
#
_cell.length_a   1.000
_cell.length_b   1.000
_cell.length_c   1.000
_cell.angle_alpha   90.00
_cell.angle_beta   90.00
_cell.angle_gamma   90.00
#
_symmetry.space_group_name_H-M   'P 1'
#
loop_
_entity.id
_entity.type
_entity.pdbx_description
1 polymer ?
#
loop_
_entity_poly.entity_id
_entity_poly.type
_entity_poly.pdbx_seq_one_letter_code
_entity_poly.pdbx_strand_id
1 'polypeptide(L)'
;MNGPIPQVVTDEIEALCRRLRLRYIREQSPDVLLTAKAQRWDPAETLRVLLQAEAEGRDRSTIEAHRKTARFPAGKTFDVWQAERSSVPAPTQTALQSLEWVDRHENLVICGPSGTGKSHLCEALGQSAVDHGRNV
;
A
#
# COMPACT_ATOMS: atom_id res chain seq x y z
N MET A 1 19.46 10.63 33.86
CA MET A 1 19.88 11.83 33.13
C MET A 1 19.33 11.81 31.71
N ASN A 2 18.47 12.77 31.39
CA ASN A 2 17.81 12.85 30.06
C ASN A 2 18.48 13.92 29.17
N GLY A 3 19.79 13.80 28.91
CA GLY A 3 20.45 14.66 27.93
C GLY A 3 19.99 14.42 26.50
N PRO A 4 20.22 15.31 25.52
CA PRO A 4 19.92 15.06 24.12
C PRO A 4 20.61 13.78 23.62
N ILE A 5 20.06 13.13 22.60
CA ILE A 5 20.73 11.99 21.97
C ILE A 5 22.06 12.52 21.40
N PRO A 6 23.20 11.89 21.70
CA PRO A 6 24.47 12.36 21.17
C PRO A 6 24.46 12.40 19.64
N GLN A 7 24.97 13.48 19.07
CA GLN A 7 24.99 13.65 17.60
C GLN A 7 25.69 12.50 16.88
N VAL A 8 26.79 11.99 17.47
CA VAL A 8 27.53 10.83 16.93
C VAL A 8 26.63 9.62 16.76
N VAL A 9 25.75 9.32 17.74
CA VAL A 9 24.82 8.18 17.65
C VAL A 9 23.79 8.40 16.55
N THR A 10 23.32 9.63 16.40
CA THR A 10 22.36 9.97 15.32
C THR A 10 23.00 9.82 13.96
N ASP A 11 24.23 10.25 13.78
CA ASP A 11 24.97 10.14 12.52
C ASP A 11 25.27 8.67 12.16
N GLU A 12 25.59 7.84 13.15
CA GLU A 12 25.79 6.40 12.99
C GLU A 12 24.48 5.70 12.58
N ILE A 13 23.36 6.03 13.19
CA ILE A 13 22.03 5.51 12.82
C ILE A 13 21.73 5.87 11.37
N GLU A 14 21.94 7.11 10.97
CA GLU A 14 21.71 7.55 9.59
C GLU A 14 22.59 6.79 8.59
N ALA A 15 23.87 6.61 8.90
CA ALA A 15 24.81 5.86 8.07
C ALA A 15 24.39 4.39 7.91
N LEU A 16 23.96 3.74 9.01
CA LEU A 16 23.47 2.37 8.98
C LEU A 16 22.17 2.24 8.18
N CYS A 17 21.24 3.17 8.35
CA CYS A 17 20.00 3.21 7.58
C CYS A 17 20.29 3.34 6.07
N ARG A 18 21.24 4.17 5.67
CA ARG A 18 21.69 4.28 4.27
C ARG A 18 22.25 2.96 3.75
N ARG A 19 23.15 2.35 4.50
CA ARG A 19 23.79 1.07 4.15
C ARG A 19 22.79 -0.06 3.99
N LEU A 20 21.80 -0.15 4.90
CA LEU A 20 20.74 -1.17 4.91
C LEU A 20 19.56 -0.81 4.03
N ARG A 21 19.57 0.35 3.37
CA ARG A 21 18.47 0.87 2.54
C ARG A 21 17.15 1.01 3.31
N LEU A 22 17.22 1.44 4.56
CA LEU A 22 16.08 1.69 5.44
C LEU A 22 15.68 3.17 5.32
N ARG A 23 15.03 3.52 4.21
CA ARG A 23 14.73 4.91 3.88
C ARG A 23 13.76 5.53 4.89
N TYR A 24 12.69 4.83 5.22
CA TYR A 24 11.61 5.38 6.04
C TYR A 24 12.01 5.46 7.52
N ILE A 25 12.76 4.48 8.02
CA ILE A 25 13.38 4.59 9.35
C ILE A 25 14.31 5.80 9.40
N ARG A 26 15.15 6.00 8.38
CA ARG A 26 16.06 7.14 8.34
C ARG A 26 15.32 8.48 8.40
N GLU A 27 14.22 8.60 7.66
CA GLU A 27 13.42 9.83 7.61
C GLU A 27 12.68 10.10 8.93
N GLN A 28 12.21 9.05 9.62
CA GLN A 28 11.39 9.18 10.83
C GLN A 28 12.16 9.06 12.15
N SER A 29 13.35 8.47 12.13
CA SER A 29 14.11 8.20 13.36
C SER A 29 14.38 9.44 14.23
N PRO A 30 14.70 10.64 13.69
CA PRO A 30 14.93 11.79 14.55
C PRO A 30 13.71 12.14 15.42
N ASP A 31 12.54 12.22 14.81
CA ASP A 31 11.30 12.59 15.50
C ASP A 31 10.82 11.49 16.45
N VAL A 32 10.87 10.22 16.01
CA VAL A 32 10.48 9.08 16.83
C VAL A 32 11.37 8.96 18.07
N LEU A 33 12.69 9.11 17.93
CA LEU A 33 13.62 9.01 19.04
C LEU A 33 13.44 10.16 20.04
N LEU A 34 13.16 11.38 19.57
CA LEU A 34 12.85 12.51 20.44
C LEU A 34 11.56 12.27 21.21
N THR A 35 10.51 11.82 20.53
CA THR A 35 9.20 11.52 21.14
C THR A 35 9.31 10.39 22.16
N ALA A 36 9.96 9.29 21.77
CA ALA A 36 10.17 8.13 22.64
C ALA A 36 10.90 8.52 23.93
N LYS A 37 11.90 9.37 23.82
CA LYS A 37 12.64 9.89 24.97
C LYS A 37 11.78 10.79 25.85
N ALA A 38 11.04 11.74 25.26
CA ALA A 38 10.18 12.66 25.98
C ALA A 38 9.04 11.92 26.72
N GLN A 39 8.47 10.90 26.09
CA GLN A 39 7.35 10.12 26.63
C GLN A 39 7.80 8.85 27.38
N ARG A 40 9.10 8.62 27.50
CA ARG A 40 9.68 7.44 28.17
C ARG A 40 9.14 6.12 27.63
N TRP A 41 9.10 5.97 26.30
CA TRP A 41 8.69 4.73 25.67
C TRP A 41 9.64 3.59 26.03
N ASP A 42 9.09 2.39 26.06
CA ASP A 42 9.91 1.18 26.09
C ASP A 42 10.78 1.08 24.83
N PRO A 43 12.07 0.66 24.94
CA PRO A 43 12.92 0.49 23.76
C PRO A 43 12.34 -0.42 22.68
N ALA A 44 11.64 -1.50 23.08
CA ALA A 44 10.98 -2.41 22.15
C ALA A 44 9.84 -1.70 21.40
N GLU A 45 9.09 -0.83 22.05
CA GLU A 45 8.05 -0.02 21.40
C GLU A 45 8.65 0.96 20.39
N THR A 46 9.74 1.61 20.73
CA THR A 46 10.47 2.49 19.80
C THR A 46 10.92 1.74 18.55
N LEU A 47 11.52 0.56 18.72
CA LEU A 47 11.94 -0.30 17.60
C LEU A 47 10.75 -0.74 16.76
N ARG A 48 9.65 -1.16 17.39
CA ARG A 48 8.41 -1.56 16.70
C ARG A 48 7.88 -0.45 15.80
N VAL A 49 7.79 0.78 16.32
CA VAL A 49 7.30 1.93 15.56
C VAL A 49 8.18 2.21 14.35
N LEU A 50 9.51 2.18 14.51
CA LEU A 50 10.44 2.39 13.39
C LEU A 50 10.35 1.30 12.33
N LEU A 51 10.28 0.04 12.74
CA LEU A 51 10.14 -1.09 11.79
C LEU A 51 8.80 -1.05 11.06
N GLN A 52 7.73 -0.68 11.76
CA GLN A 52 6.41 -0.52 11.15
C GLN A 52 6.41 0.60 10.10
N ALA A 53 7.04 1.73 10.40
CA ALA A 53 7.18 2.84 9.45
C ALA A 53 7.93 2.42 8.17
N GLU A 54 8.98 1.61 8.29
CA GLU A 54 9.70 1.07 7.13
C GLU A 54 8.82 0.13 6.31
N ALA A 55 8.11 -0.81 6.96
CA ALA A 55 7.24 -1.76 6.29
C ALA A 55 6.13 -1.03 5.50
N GLU A 56 5.38 -0.16 6.17
CA GLU A 56 4.30 0.62 5.54
C GLU A 56 4.80 1.52 4.41
N GLY A 57 5.99 2.12 4.58
CA GLY A 57 6.61 2.95 3.54
C GLY A 57 6.98 2.14 2.30
N ARG A 58 7.52 0.94 2.47
CA ARG A 58 7.83 0.02 1.36
C ARG A 58 6.59 -0.44 0.65
N ASP A 59 5.54 -0.81 1.39
CA ASP A 59 4.26 -1.24 0.82
C ASP A 59 3.65 -0.13 -0.05
N ARG A 60 3.62 1.11 0.45
CA ARG A 60 3.16 2.27 -0.33
C ARG A 60 3.99 2.48 -1.60
N SER A 61 5.32 2.39 -1.52
CA SER A 61 6.19 2.52 -2.70
C SER A 61 5.94 1.43 -3.72
N THR A 62 5.69 0.19 -3.28
CA THR A 62 5.40 -0.94 -4.15
C THR A 62 4.07 -0.73 -4.87
N ILE A 63 3.02 -0.35 -4.14
CA ILE A 63 1.71 -0.04 -4.71
C ILE A 63 1.82 1.08 -5.74
N GLU A 64 2.56 2.15 -5.44
CA GLU A 64 2.75 3.25 -6.37
C GLU A 64 3.52 2.83 -7.64
N ALA A 65 4.54 1.99 -7.50
CA ALA A 65 5.27 1.44 -8.63
C ALA A 65 4.35 0.57 -9.52
N HIS A 66 3.54 -0.31 -8.91
CA HIS A 66 2.56 -1.13 -9.63
C HIS A 66 1.53 -0.26 -10.34
N ARG A 67 1.02 0.80 -9.70
CA ARG A 67 0.07 1.75 -10.27
C ARG A 67 0.64 2.45 -11.51
N LYS A 68 1.90 2.88 -11.45
CA LYS A 68 2.61 3.49 -12.59
C LYS A 68 2.81 2.49 -13.74
N THR A 69 3.12 1.24 -13.42
CA THR A 69 3.35 0.18 -14.44
C THR A 69 2.05 -0.21 -15.11
N ALA A 70 0.97 -0.38 -14.35
CA ALA A 70 -0.34 -0.80 -14.86
C ALA A 70 -0.98 0.24 -15.80
N ARG A 71 -0.69 1.54 -15.63
CA ARG A 71 -1.14 2.64 -16.51
C ARG A 71 -2.64 2.66 -16.75
N PHE A 72 -3.44 2.33 -15.75
CA PHE A 72 -4.89 2.42 -15.87
C PHE A 72 -5.33 3.88 -16.07
N PRO A 73 -6.33 4.13 -16.97
CA PRO A 73 -6.93 5.44 -17.10
C PRO A 73 -7.60 5.89 -15.80
N ALA A 74 -7.55 7.18 -15.50
CA ALA A 74 -8.29 7.73 -14.39
C ALA A 74 -9.81 7.60 -14.62
N GLY A 75 -10.58 7.40 -13.53
CA GLY A 75 -12.04 7.50 -13.53
C GLY A 75 -12.80 6.19 -13.70
N LYS A 76 -12.16 5.07 -14.01
CA LYS A 76 -12.82 3.76 -14.07
C LYS A 76 -12.48 2.92 -12.84
N THR A 77 -13.00 3.35 -11.71
CA THR A 77 -12.83 2.70 -10.41
C THR A 77 -14.15 2.17 -9.88
N PHE A 78 -14.12 1.39 -8.81
CA PHE A 78 -15.34 0.97 -8.12
C PHE A 78 -16.05 2.13 -7.40
N ASP A 79 -15.37 3.22 -7.09
CA ASP A 79 -15.99 4.41 -6.47
C ASP A 79 -17.03 5.08 -7.38
N VAL A 80 -16.85 4.97 -8.70
CA VAL A 80 -17.78 5.50 -9.70
C VAL A 80 -18.59 4.40 -10.40
N TRP A 81 -18.40 3.15 -10.01
CA TRP A 81 -19.13 2.01 -10.54
C TRP A 81 -20.58 1.98 -10.03
N GLN A 82 -21.53 1.89 -10.96
CA GLN A 82 -22.95 1.83 -10.61
C GLN A 82 -23.40 0.36 -10.61
N ALA A 83 -23.25 -0.30 -9.48
CA ALA A 83 -23.50 -1.73 -9.33
C ALA A 83 -24.91 -2.15 -9.73
N GLU A 84 -25.90 -1.31 -9.40
CA GLU A 84 -27.32 -1.51 -9.69
C GLU A 84 -27.66 -1.42 -11.18
N ARG A 85 -26.82 -0.79 -11.99
CA ARG A 85 -26.98 -0.67 -13.45
C ARG A 85 -26.28 -1.79 -14.21
N SER A 86 -25.54 -2.64 -13.52
CA SER A 86 -24.82 -3.76 -14.09
C SER A 86 -25.75 -4.97 -14.24
N SER A 87 -25.57 -5.71 -15.37
CA SER A 87 -26.20 -7.01 -15.53
C SER A 87 -25.54 -8.13 -14.74
N VAL A 88 -24.36 -7.87 -14.13
CA VAL A 88 -23.68 -8.81 -13.26
C VAL A 88 -24.40 -8.85 -11.90
N PRO A 89 -24.83 -10.02 -11.41
CA PRO A 89 -25.50 -10.12 -10.11
C PRO A 89 -24.66 -9.55 -8.97
N ALA A 90 -25.30 -8.88 -8.01
CA ALA A 90 -24.61 -8.25 -6.87
C ALA A 90 -23.69 -9.22 -6.09
N PRO A 91 -24.08 -10.47 -5.79
CA PRO A 91 -23.17 -11.42 -5.13
C PRO A 91 -21.92 -11.70 -5.95
N THR A 92 -22.03 -11.78 -7.28
CA THR A 92 -20.90 -11.98 -8.21
C THR A 92 -20.00 -10.75 -8.21
N GLN A 93 -20.55 -9.54 -8.21
CA GLN A 93 -19.76 -8.32 -8.11
C GLN A 93 -18.94 -8.29 -6.80
N THR A 94 -19.57 -8.64 -5.68
CA THR A 94 -18.89 -8.71 -4.38
C THR A 94 -17.77 -9.75 -4.38
N ALA A 95 -18.02 -10.93 -4.94
CA ALA A 95 -17.01 -11.99 -5.05
C ALA A 95 -15.83 -11.57 -5.94
N LEU A 96 -16.07 -10.85 -7.04
CA LEU A 96 -14.99 -10.34 -7.89
C LEU A 96 -14.16 -9.26 -7.17
N GLN A 97 -14.80 -8.38 -6.43
CA GLN A 97 -14.15 -7.30 -5.69
C GLN A 97 -13.30 -7.81 -4.52
N SER A 98 -13.58 -8.98 -3.95
CA SER A 98 -12.76 -9.59 -2.91
C SER A 98 -11.35 -9.98 -3.40
N LEU A 99 -11.16 -10.12 -4.69
CA LEU A 99 -9.91 -10.53 -5.34
C LEU A 99 -9.39 -11.93 -4.94
N GLU A 100 -10.17 -12.72 -4.19
CA GLU A 100 -9.79 -14.08 -3.79
C GLU A 100 -9.53 -14.99 -5.00
N TRP A 101 -10.25 -14.77 -6.09
CA TRP A 101 -10.05 -15.48 -7.36
C TRP A 101 -8.66 -15.21 -7.95
N VAL A 102 -8.10 -14.01 -7.74
CA VAL A 102 -6.72 -13.68 -8.13
C VAL A 102 -5.73 -14.48 -7.31
N ASP A 103 -5.96 -14.58 -6.00
CA ASP A 103 -5.09 -15.34 -5.09
C ASP A 103 -5.15 -16.85 -5.38
N ARG A 104 -6.28 -17.35 -5.89
CA ARG A 104 -6.45 -18.73 -6.37
C ARG A 104 -5.94 -18.95 -7.79
N HIS A 105 -5.39 -17.92 -8.45
CA HIS A 105 -4.88 -17.99 -9.83
C HIS A 105 -5.94 -18.38 -10.86
N GLU A 106 -7.17 -17.97 -10.62
CA GLU A 106 -8.31 -18.23 -11.53
C GLU A 106 -8.32 -17.22 -12.68
N ASN A 107 -8.85 -17.64 -13.83
CA ASN A 107 -9.02 -16.78 -14.98
C ASN A 107 -10.43 -16.17 -14.98
N LEU A 108 -10.52 -14.88 -15.31
CA LEU A 108 -11.78 -14.16 -15.50
C LEU A 108 -11.94 -13.77 -16.95
N VAL A 109 -13.09 -14.12 -17.54
CA VAL A 109 -13.49 -13.69 -18.88
C VAL A 109 -14.77 -12.87 -18.76
N ILE A 110 -14.76 -11.65 -19.30
CA ILE A 110 -15.90 -10.74 -19.31
C ILE A 110 -16.43 -10.62 -20.73
N CYS A 111 -17.61 -11.16 -20.98
CA CYS A 111 -18.27 -11.17 -22.30
C CYS A 111 -19.57 -10.38 -22.27
N GLY A 112 -19.95 -9.80 -23.40
CA GLY A 112 -21.22 -9.08 -23.55
C GLY A 112 -21.19 -8.05 -24.68
N PRO A 113 -22.34 -7.43 -25.01
CA PRO A 113 -22.44 -6.40 -26.04
C PRO A 113 -21.57 -5.17 -25.77
N SER A 114 -21.32 -4.37 -26.79
CA SER A 114 -20.63 -3.09 -26.67
C SER A 114 -21.42 -2.13 -25.75
N GLY A 115 -20.73 -1.29 -25.00
CA GLY A 115 -21.36 -0.27 -24.14
C GLY A 115 -21.96 -0.78 -22.81
N THR A 116 -21.74 -2.05 -22.43
CA THR A 116 -22.29 -2.65 -21.20
C THR A 116 -21.40 -2.52 -19.97
N GLY A 117 -20.32 -1.71 -20.03
CA GLY A 117 -19.45 -1.47 -18.89
C GLY A 117 -18.34 -2.50 -18.69
N LYS A 118 -18.09 -3.41 -19.63
CA LYS A 118 -17.03 -4.45 -19.51
C LYS A 118 -15.66 -3.85 -19.23
N SER A 119 -15.26 -2.84 -19.99
CA SER A 119 -13.96 -2.17 -19.81
C SER A 119 -13.88 -1.47 -18.46
N HIS A 120 -14.96 -0.84 -18.02
CA HIS A 120 -15.01 -0.21 -16.68
C HIS A 120 -14.80 -1.27 -15.59
N LEU A 121 -15.54 -2.38 -15.64
CA LEU A 121 -15.41 -3.46 -14.66
C LEU A 121 -13.99 -4.04 -14.66
N CYS A 122 -13.43 -4.31 -15.84
CA CYS A 122 -12.07 -4.85 -15.98
C CYS A 122 -11.02 -3.89 -15.40
N GLU A 123 -11.10 -2.61 -15.74
CA GLU A 123 -10.16 -1.59 -15.24
C GLU A 123 -10.34 -1.35 -13.73
N ALA A 124 -11.57 -1.34 -13.21
CA ALA A 124 -11.86 -1.22 -11.79
C ALA A 124 -11.29 -2.39 -10.98
N LEU A 125 -11.43 -3.62 -11.48
CA LEU A 125 -10.82 -4.81 -10.88
C LEU A 125 -9.29 -4.73 -10.90
N GLY A 126 -8.70 -4.31 -12.02
CA GLY A 126 -7.26 -4.14 -12.14
C GLY A 126 -6.71 -3.07 -11.18
N GLN A 127 -7.37 -1.92 -11.09
CA GLN A 127 -6.98 -0.86 -10.13
C GLN A 127 -7.12 -1.34 -8.68
N SER A 128 -8.22 -2.02 -8.35
CA SER A 128 -8.40 -2.62 -7.03
C SER A 128 -7.30 -3.63 -6.70
N ALA A 129 -6.92 -4.48 -7.65
CA ALA A 129 -5.82 -5.43 -7.47
C ALA A 129 -4.48 -4.72 -7.18
N VAL A 130 -4.17 -3.64 -7.92
CA VAL A 130 -2.97 -2.81 -7.67
C VAL A 130 -3.01 -2.19 -6.28
N ASP A 131 -4.15 -1.65 -5.86
CA ASP A 131 -4.32 -1.03 -4.54
C ASP A 131 -4.15 -2.02 -3.38
N HIS A 132 -4.40 -3.30 -3.64
CA HIS A 132 -4.11 -4.41 -2.72
C HIS A 132 -2.72 -5.03 -2.93
N GLY A 133 -1.81 -4.33 -3.58
CA GLY A 133 -0.41 -4.74 -3.74
C GLY A 133 -0.16 -5.81 -4.81
N ARG A 134 -1.18 -6.14 -5.64
CA ARG A 134 -1.00 -7.10 -6.75
C ARG A 134 -0.32 -6.41 -7.93
N ASN A 135 0.49 -7.18 -8.65
CA ASN A 135 1.10 -6.72 -9.91
C ASN A 135 0.15 -7.05 -11.08
N VAL A 136 -0.23 -6.03 -11.86
CA VAL A 136 -1.19 -6.14 -12.98
C VAL A 136 -0.53 -5.66 -14.25
#